data_9232d9e7f772ab3eac02416c3a53eb53
#
_entry.id   9232d9e7f772ab3eac02416c3a53eb53
#
_cell.length_a   1.000
_cell.length_b   1.000
_cell.length_c   1.000
_cell.angle_alpha   90.00
_cell.angle_beta   90.00
_cell.angle_gamma   90.00
#
_symmetry.space_group_name_H-M   'P 1'
#
loop_
_entity.id
_entity.type
_entity.pdbx_description
1 polymer ?
#
loop_
_entity_poly.entity_id
_entity_poly.type
_entity_poly.pdbx_seq_one_letter_code
_entity_poly.pdbx_strand_id
1 'polypeptide(L)'
;MRLRLIIGTCTCIALGAIAWINQLQAPAAIQSALRLSGERWYQVFLNTQQVGYWHTLAERDLLGRWHFARELRFGLSPGHPVSVTHHLTFEAQPPFALSSASYRNERRQTGNNSIEGVTFVRTLTGYEAIVTRDDFSESRHMTWSYALADYLAFESWLTAAAPQVDTVTTVPTLDFSRLTVVQKKYRVDDHNETGYVVANAAPIDSTIIQLNEDFVPIELSMAGIFDLKSSSRSAALTQRSSLGSASYYVPIDAPLYDHTNIKRLVVEVSSNTRADRLFAAARQQNDVWTLTLSANPLSHGPREGTGLEETLYFPTASKRVHRLAREAITGSITDTEKLTSLTSFVHNYLSYDPNSEPIGVLTSLGRRTGDCTEFADLFTTLARTLGMPSRTIIGLAYTSRDEPAFAFHAWNEVAVNGVWQAVDPTWNQLRVDATHIPLPNDQGAALQLLTGSTNLRFSVLDVAYF
;
A
#
# COMPACT_ATOMS: atom_id res chain seq x y z
N MET A 1 -43.63 27.99 -1.77
CA MET A 1 -43.70 27.28 -0.47
C MET A 1 -43.87 25.75 -0.59
N ARG A 2 -44.28 25.20 -1.75
CA ARG A 2 -44.44 23.72 -1.94
C ARG A 2 -43.19 22.91 -2.28
N LEU A 3 -42.13 23.57 -2.80
CA LEU A 3 -40.91 22.85 -3.20
C LEU A 3 -39.96 22.52 -2.02
N ARG A 4 -39.98 23.29 -0.93
CA ARG A 4 -39.16 23.02 0.28
C ARG A 4 -39.68 21.87 1.12
N LEU A 5 -40.98 21.52 0.99
CA LEU A 5 -41.58 20.40 1.74
C LEU A 5 -41.25 19.04 1.13
N ILE A 6 -41.06 18.98 -0.21
CA ILE A 6 -40.75 17.74 -0.92
C ILE A 6 -39.29 17.33 -0.72
N ILE A 7 -38.36 18.30 -0.65
CA ILE A 7 -36.94 18.00 -0.38
C ILE A 7 -36.74 17.53 1.07
N GLY A 8 -37.46 18.13 2.02
CA GLY A 8 -37.41 17.69 3.43
C GLY A 8 -37.96 16.27 3.65
N THR A 9 -39.03 15.89 2.95
CA THR A 9 -39.61 14.54 3.07
C THR A 9 -38.77 13.47 2.38
N CYS A 10 -38.12 13.75 1.23
CA CYS A 10 -37.20 12.80 0.60
C CYS A 10 -35.92 12.55 1.42
N THR A 11 -35.37 13.57 2.07
CA THR A 11 -34.21 13.41 2.97
C THR A 11 -34.57 12.63 4.22
N CYS A 12 -35.73 12.85 4.82
CA CYS A 12 -36.20 12.07 5.98
C CYS A 12 -36.49 10.60 5.63
N ILE A 13 -37.02 10.32 4.44
CA ILE A 13 -37.28 8.96 3.97
C ILE A 13 -35.95 8.25 3.65
N ALA A 14 -34.99 8.94 3.04
CA ALA A 14 -33.66 8.36 2.77
C ALA A 14 -32.88 8.06 4.09
N LEU A 15 -32.91 8.98 5.05
CA LEU A 15 -32.30 8.75 6.36
C LEU A 15 -33.03 7.66 7.15
N GLY A 16 -34.35 7.59 7.07
CA GLY A 16 -35.15 6.52 7.66
C GLY A 16 -34.89 5.14 7.02
N ALA A 17 -34.73 5.10 5.69
CA ALA A 17 -34.39 3.87 4.98
C ALA A 17 -32.97 3.37 5.31
N ILE A 18 -31.99 4.26 5.42
CA ILE A 18 -30.63 3.91 5.84
C ILE A 18 -30.61 3.42 7.29
N ALA A 19 -31.33 4.06 8.19
CA ALA A 19 -31.47 3.61 9.58
C ALA A 19 -32.17 2.25 9.69
N TRP A 20 -33.17 2.00 8.84
CA TRP A 20 -33.92 0.74 8.82
C TRP A 20 -33.09 -0.41 8.22
N ILE A 21 -32.32 -0.16 7.14
CA ILE A 21 -31.37 -1.12 6.56
C ILE A 21 -30.29 -1.49 7.59
N ASN A 22 -29.74 -0.51 8.30
CA ASN A 22 -28.76 -0.75 9.35
C ASN A 22 -29.34 -1.57 10.53
N GLN A 23 -30.62 -1.38 10.88
CA GLN A 23 -31.29 -2.21 11.90
C GLN A 23 -31.51 -3.65 11.44
N LEU A 24 -31.75 -3.92 10.16
CA LEU A 24 -31.90 -5.27 9.62
C LEU A 24 -30.56 -6.01 9.51
N GLN A 25 -29.47 -5.29 9.26
CA GLN A 25 -28.11 -5.87 9.15
C GLN A 25 -27.46 -6.11 10.52
N ALA A 26 -27.86 -5.41 11.56
CA ALA A 26 -27.27 -5.53 12.89
C ALA A 26 -27.33 -6.98 13.47
N PRO A 27 -28.42 -7.76 13.33
CA PRO A 27 -28.48 -9.14 13.79
C PRO A 27 -27.46 -10.05 13.07
N ALA A 28 -27.26 -9.88 11.75
CA ALA A 28 -26.29 -10.67 10.98
C ALA A 28 -24.85 -10.33 11.40
N ALA A 29 -24.54 -9.06 11.61
CA ALA A 29 -23.22 -8.62 12.08
C ALA A 29 -22.92 -9.19 13.49
N ILE A 30 -23.90 -9.23 14.40
CA ILE A 30 -23.71 -9.83 15.73
C ILE A 30 -23.43 -11.32 15.61
N GLN A 31 -24.15 -12.05 14.77
CA GLN A 31 -23.89 -13.48 14.54
C GLN A 31 -22.47 -13.70 13.98
N SER A 32 -22.05 -12.88 13.04
CA SER A 32 -20.68 -12.93 12.51
C SER A 32 -19.64 -12.58 13.57
N ALA A 33 -19.90 -11.58 14.43
CA ALA A 33 -19.01 -11.22 15.54
C ALA A 33 -18.89 -12.36 16.57
N LEU A 34 -20.00 -13.02 16.93
CA LEU A 34 -20.00 -14.19 17.83
C LEU A 34 -19.19 -15.36 17.23
N ARG A 35 -19.31 -15.60 15.93
CA ARG A 35 -18.55 -16.63 15.23
C ARG A 35 -17.04 -16.34 15.23
N LEU A 36 -16.65 -15.09 15.06
CA LEU A 36 -15.26 -14.65 15.13
C LEU A 36 -14.73 -14.49 16.56
N SER A 37 -15.57 -14.61 17.60
CA SER A 37 -15.14 -14.43 18.98
C SER A 37 -14.04 -15.39 19.37
N GLY A 38 -13.11 -14.89 20.19
CA GLY A 38 -11.95 -15.61 20.69
C GLY A 38 -10.67 -15.18 20.00
N GLU A 39 -9.65 -15.93 20.30
CA GLU A 39 -8.25 -15.68 19.90
C GLU A 39 -7.86 -16.68 18.80
N ARG A 40 -7.17 -16.20 17.75
CA ARG A 40 -6.62 -17.06 16.70
C ARG A 40 -5.19 -16.66 16.39
N TRP A 41 -4.38 -17.68 16.11
CA TRP A 41 -2.96 -17.55 15.83
C TRP A 41 -2.63 -18.17 14.49
N TYR A 42 -1.75 -17.50 13.75
CA TYR A 42 -1.26 -17.95 12.45
C TYR A 42 0.25 -17.82 12.42
N GLN A 43 0.92 -18.81 11.86
CA GLN A 43 2.33 -18.70 11.48
C GLN A 43 2.41 -17.93 10.17
N VAL A 44 3.35 -17.00 10.08
CA VAL A 44 3.62 -16.24 8.85
C VAL A 44 4.88 -16.79 8.23
N PHE A 45 4.73 -17.29 7.02
CA PHE A 45 5.83 -17.81 6.21
C PHE A 45 6.16 -16.85 5.09
N LEU A 46 7.43 -16.77 4.77
CA LEU A 46 7.95 -16.23 3.53
C LEU A 46 8.65 -17.36 2.80
N ASN A 47 8.13 -17.76 1.65
CA ASN A 47 8.46 -19.04 1.04
C ASN A 47 8.20 -20.20 2.02
N THR A 48 9.23 -20.90 2.48
CA THR A 48 9.11 -22.02 3.42
C THR A 48 9.58 -21.67 4.83
N GLN A 49 10.08 -20.45 5.07
CA GLN A 49 10.63 -20.03 6.35
C GLN A 49 9.59 -19.29 7.17
N GLN A 50 9.37 -19.71 8.42
CA GLN A 50 8.55 -18.95 9.35
C GLN A 50 9.28 -17.68 9.75
N VAL A 51 8.74 -16.52 9.34
CA VAL A 51 9.31 -15.21 9.61
C VAL A 51 8.55 -14.44 10.70
N GLY A 52 7.37 -14.91 11.09
CA GLY A 52 6.57 -14.20 12.06
C GLY A 52 5.28 -14.91 12.48
N TYR A 53 4.38 -14.13 13.04
CA TYR A 53 3.02 -14.54 13.37
C TYR A 53 1.99 -13.45 13.03
N TRP A 54 0.76 -13.88 12.85
CA TRP A 54 -0.42 -13.03 12.86
C TRP A 54 -1.36 -13.52 13.96
N HIS A 55 -1.79 -12.60 14.78
CA HIS A 55 -2.71 -12.84 15.89
C HIS A 55 -3.98 -12.01 15.70
N THR A 56 -5.13 -12.60 15.96
CA THR A 56 -6.42 -11.92 15.92
C THR A 56 -7.21 -12.21 17.21
N LEU A 57 -7.88 -11.20 17.70
CA LEU A 57 -8.77 -11.28 18.86
C LEU A 57 -10.09 -10.57 18.52
N ALA A 58 -11.21 -11.23 18.83
CA ALA A 58 -12.52 -10.64 18.81
C ALA A 58 -13.23 -10.94 20.13
N GLU A 59 -13.64 -9.91 20.85
CA GLU A 59 -14.28 -10.06 22.16
C GLU A 59 -15.36 -9.01 22.40
N ARG A 60 -16.26 -9.33 23.33
CA ARG A 60 -17.27 -8.41 23.81
C ARG A 60 -17.01 -8.08 25.27
N ASP A 61 -16.89 -6.80 25.60
CA ASP A 61 -16.60 -6.37 26.95
C ASP A 61 -17.88 -6.40 27.86
N LEU A 62 -17.67 -6.13 29.14
CA LEU A 62 -18.74 -6.11 30.12
C LEU A 62 -19.80 -4.99 29.89
N LEU A 63 -19.44 -3.97 29.11
CA LEU A 63 -20.35 -2.89 28.70
C LEU A 63 -21.09 -3.23 27.41
N GLY A 64 -20.84 -4.39 26.83
CA GLY A 64 -21.45 -4.88 25.60
C GLY A 64 -20.81 -4.37 24.30
N ARG A 65 -19.68 -3.66 24.36
CA ARG A 65 -18.95 -3.17 23.20
C ARG A 65 -18.15 -4.30 22.58
N TRP A 66 -18.01 -4.25 21.25
CA TRP A 66 -17.19 -5.19 20.50
C TRP A 66 -15.77 -4.63 20.28
N HIS A 67 -14.77 -5.46 20.54
CA HIS A 67 -13.38 -5.16 20.33
C HIS A 67 -12.78 -6.17 19.35
N PHE A 68 -12.09 -5.66 18.33
CA PHE A 68 -11.33 -6.45 17.37
C PHE A 68 -9.91 -5.98 17.38
N ALA A 69 -8.98 -6.89 17.61
CA ALA A 69 -7.55 -6.64 17.56
C ALA A 69 -6.88 -7.56 16.56
N ARG A 70 -5.89 -7.04 15.85
CA ARG A 70 -5.03 -7.79 14.93
C ARG A 70 -3.60 -7.34 15.14
N GLU A 71 -2.68 -8.29 15.26
CA GLU A 71 -1.24 -8.04 15.32
C GLU A 71 -0.55 -8.91 14.29
N LEU A 72 0.12 -8.29 13.33
CA LEU A 72 1.06 -8.93 12.43
C LEU A 72 2.46 -8.57 12.88
N ARG A 73 3.28 -9.57 13.21
CA ARG A 73 4.68 -9.36 13.58
C ARG A 73 5.59 -10.26 12.79
N PHE A 74 6.59 -9.67 12.14
CA PHE A 74 7.57 -10.41 11.35
C PHE A 74 8.93 -9.72 11.37
N GLY A 75 9.99 -10.47 11.05
CA GLY A 75 11.35 -9.96 10.94
C GLY A 75 11.84 -10.08 9.50
N LEU A 76 12.16 -8.95 8.86
CA LEU A 76 12.77 -8.91 7.53
C LEU A 76 14.28 -9.10 7.61
N SER A 77 14.91 -8.71 8.71
CA SER A 77 16.35 -8.91 8.99
C SER A 77 16.59 -9.19 10.46
N PRO A 78 17.73 -9.78 10.83
CA PRO A 78 18.07 -10.04 12.23
C PRO A 78 18.05 -8.76 13.07
N GLY A 79 17.30 -8.79 14.17
CA GLY A 79 17.20 -7.67 15.10
C GLY A 79 16.26 -6.53 14.68
N HIS A 80 15.58 -6.62 13.52
CA HIS A 80 14.71 -5.58 12.99
C HIS A 80 13.26 -6.08 12.81
N PRO A 81 12.51 -6.34 13.89
CA PRO A 81 11.13 -6.74 13.78
C PRO A 81 10.23 -5.58 13.37
N VAL A 82 9.25 -5.90 12.52
CA VAL A 82 8.13 -5.04 12.17
C VAL A 82 6.90 -5.56 12.91
N SER A 83 6.15 -4.66 13.54
CA SER A 83 4.88 -4.96 14.19
C SER A 83 3.80 -4.03 13.65
N VAL A 84 2.76 -4.61 13.07
CA VAL A 84 1.59 -3.88 12.59
C VAL A 84 0.39 -4.28 13.45
N THR A 85 -0.22 -3.33 14.12
CA THR A 85 -1.39 -3.56 14.97
C THR A 85 -2.59 -2.77 14.50
N HIS A 86 -3.76 -3.39 14.57
CA HIS A 86 -5.05 -2.75 14.39
C HIS A 86 -5.93 -3.03 15.59
N HIS A 87 -6.62 -2.00 16.08
CA HIS A 87 -7.67 -2.15 17.09
C HIS A 87 -8.90 -1.39 16.63
N LEU A 88 -10.07 -2.02 16.74
CA LEU A 88 -11.36 -1.40 16.45
C LEU A 88 -12.28 -1.67 17.63
N THR A 89 -13.01 -0.64 18.06
CA THR A 89 -14.02 -0.73 19.13
C THR A 89 -15.33 -0.21 18.59
N PHE A 90 -16.39 -1.00 18.74
CA PHE A 90 -17.75 -0.65 18.33
C PHE A 90 -18.66 -0.47 19.53
N GLU A 91 -19.62 0.46 19.43
CA GLU A 91 -20.59 0.74 20.47
C GLU A 91 -21.44 -0.49 20.81
N ALA A 92 -21.95 -0.53 22.03
CA ALA A 92 -22.77 -1.63 22.54
C ALA A 92 -24.22 -1.63 22.00
N GLN A 93 -24.68 -0.48 21.51
CA GLN A 93 -26.07 -0.28 21.07
C GLN A 93 -26.14 -0.07 19.56
N PRO A 94 -27.22 -0.51 18.90
CA PRO A 94 -27.44 -0.22 17.48
C PRO A 94 -27.33 1.28 17.17
N PRO A 95 -26.74 1.66 16.04
CA PRO A 95 -26.29 0.84 14.92
C PRO A 95 -24.91 0.18 15.13
N PHE A 96 -24.40 0.05 16.37
CA PHE A 96 -23.06 -0.46 16.71
C PHE A 96 -21.97 0.30 15.96
N ALA A 97 -22.05 1.64 16.04
CA ALA A 97 -21.13 2.52 15.34
C ALA A 97 -19.69 2.30 15.83
N LEU A 98 -18.71 2.51 14.96
CA LEU A 98 -17.32 2.52 15.34
C LEU A 98 -17.09 3.64 16.38
N SER A 99 -16.64 3.30 17.56
CA SER A 99 -16.30 4.24 18.64
C SER A 99 -14.88 4.76 18.48
N SER A 100 -13.96 3.85 18.19
CA SER A 100 -12.57 4.19 17.88
C SER A 100 -11.92 3.11 17.00
N ALA A 101 -10.93 3.50 16.22
CA ALA A 101 -10.06 2.58 15.50
C ALA A 101 -8.63 3.10 15.55
N SER A 102 -7.66 2.19 15.63
CA SER A 102 -6.25 2.54 15.52
C SER A 102 -5.49 1.57 14.63
N TYR A 103 -4.55 2.13 13.92
CA TYR A 103 -3.50 1.46 13.17
C TYR A 103 -2.16 1.94 13.71
N ARG A 104 -1.22 1.01 13.95
CA ARG A 104 0.13 1.33 14.36
C ARG A 104 1.10 0.40 13.65
N ASN A 105 2.06 0.96 12.98
CA ASN A 105 3.20 0.29 12.38
C ASN A 105 4.46 0.70 13.16
N GLU A 106 5.08 -0.26 13.80
CA GLU A 106 6.29 -0.06 14.59
C GLU A 106 7.42 -0.88 13.99
N ARG A 107 8.50 -0.19 13.65
CA ARG A 107 9.75 -0.80 13.18
C ARG A 107 10.81 -0.55 14.24
N ARG A 108 11.38 -1.62 14.77
CA ARG A 108 12.46 -1.52 15.76
C ARG A 108 13.78 -1.78 15.10
N GLN A 109 14.72 -0.89 15.35
CA GLN A 109 16.09 -1.01 14.86
C GLN A 109 17.08 -0.65 15.98
N THR A 110 18.34 -1.09 15.82
CA THR A 110 19.39 -0.78 16.77
C THR A 110 19.68 0.71 16.77
N GLY A 111 19.17 1.42 17.79
CA GLY A 111 19.37 2.87 17.96
C GLY A 111 18.28 3.78 17.43
N ASN A 112 17.29 3.26 16.70
CA ASN A 112 16.16 4.05 16.20
C ASN A 112 14.87 3.21 16.12
N ASN A 113 13.78 3.71 16.71
CA ASN A 113 12.45 3.12 16.58
C ASN A 113 11.60 4.07 15.75
N SER A 114 11.02 3.60 14.66
CA SER A 114 10.06 4.36 13.88
C SER A 114 8.64 3.89 14.21
N ILE A 115 7.76 4.85 14.48
CA ILE A 115 6.36 4.62 14.78
C ILE A 115 5.51 5.46 13.82
N GLU A 116 4.64 4.79 13.10
CA GLU A 116 3.64 5.41 12.27
C GLU A 116 2.26 4.90 12.69
N GLY A 117 1.29 5.78 12.81
CA GLY A 117 -0.03 5.36 13.24
C GLY A 117 -1.14 6.35 12.92
N VAL A 118 -2.35 5.84 12.98
CA VAL A 118 -3.59 6.61 12.90
C VAL A 118 -4.53 6.14 13.99
N THR A 119 -5.14 7.09 14.69
CA THR A 119 -6.24 6.81 15.61
C THR A 119 -7.46 7.60 15.19
N PHE A 120 -8.56 6.93 14.92
CA PHE A 120 -9.88 7.53 14.73
C PHE A 120 -10.64 7.51 16.04
N VAL A 121 -11.17 8.66 16.41
CA VAL A 121 -12.06 8.82 17.57
C VAL A 121 -13.38 9.42 17.09
N ARG A 122 -14.48 8.80 17.47
CA ARG A 122 -15.82 9.26 17.08
C ARG A 122 -16.12 10.63 17.66
N THR A 123 -16.73 11.49 16.84
CA THR A 123 -17.23 12.82 17.19
C THR A 123 -18.73 12.90 16.90
N LEU A 124 -19.34 14.05 17.13
CA LEU A 124 -20.77 14.27 16.80
C LEU A 124 -21.05 14.26 15.30
N THR A 125 -20.06 14.61 14.46
CA THR A 125 -20.22 14.81 13.01
C THR A 125 -19.37 13.86 12.17
N GLY A 126 -18.78 12.82 12.77
CA GLY A 126 -17.89 11.87 12.09
C GLY A 126 -16.78 11.37 12.99
N TYR A 127 -15.54 11.51 12.55
CA TYR A 127 -14.36 11.07 13.31
C TYR A 127 -13.28 12.14 13.31
N GLU A 128 -12.50 12.18 14.36
CA GLU A 128 -11.21 12.84 14.40
C GLU A 128 -10.13 11.81 14.17
N ALA A 129 -9.37 11.98 13.08
CA ALA A 129 -8.21 11.16 12.74
C ALA A 129 -6.96 11.85 13.29
N ILE A 130 -6.28 11.20 14.24
CA ILE A 130 -5.00 11.62 14.78
C ILE A 130 -3.92 10.80 14.09
N VAL A 131 -3.17 11.44 13.21
CA VAL A 131 -2.05 10.84 12.48
C VAL A 131 -0.79 11.08 13.27
N THR A 132 -0.06 10.02 13.61
CA THR A 132 1.20 10.09 14.37
C THR A 132 2.33 9.48 13.53
N ARG A 133 3.45 10.18 13.47
CA ARG A 133 4.70 9.70 12.87
C ARG A 133 5.86 10.15 13.73
N ASP A 134 6.55 9.22 14.36
CA ASP A 134 7.62 9.49 15.31
C ASP A 134 7.18 10.58 16.32
N ASP A 135 7.82 11.74 16.30
CA ASP A 135 7.53 12.88 17.19
C ASP A 135 6.48 13.87 16.62
N PHE A 136 5.93 13.56 15.42
CA PHE A 136 4.96 14.43 14.77
C PHE A 136 3.55 13.89 14.93
N SER A 137 2.60 14.76 15.27
CA SER A 137 1.17 14.43 15.33
C SER A 137 0.33 15.54 14.72
N GLU A 138 -0.64 15.18 13.91
CA GLU A 138 -1.65 16.10 13.39
C GLU A 138 -3.05 15.48 13.46
N SER A 139 -4.07 16.34 13.55
CA SER A 139 -5.47 15.96 13.67
C SER A 139 -6.26 16.43 12.45
N ARG A 140 -7.22 15.60 12.00
CA ARG A 140 -8.08 15.85 10.84
C ARG A 140 -9.50 15.40 11.11
N HIS A 141 -10.48 16.22 10.72
CA HIS A 141 -11.88 15.85 10.82
C HIS A 141 -12.34 15.07 9.59
N MET A 142 -12.95 13.89 9.83
CA MET A 142 -13.50 12.98 8.82
C MET A 142 -15.01 12.89 8.96
N THR A 143 -15.75 12.94 7.85
CA THR A 143 -17.22 12.99 7.85
C THR A 143 -17.91 11.67 7.49
N TRP A 144 -17.13 10.60 7.23
CA TRP A 144 -17.70 9.27 6.96
C TRP A 144 -18.26 8.61 8.23
N SER A 145 -19.09 7.60 8.05
CA SER A 145 -19.60 6.73 9.10
C SER A 145 -19.15 5.29 8.87
N TYR A 146 -19.02 4.52 9.95
CA TYR A 146 -18.64 3.11 9.90
C TYR A 146 -19.25 2.40 11.12
N ALA A 147 -19.78 1.20 10.89
CA ALA A 147 -20.44 0.42 11.91
C ALA A 147 -19.96 -1.04 11.90
N LEU A 148 -20.33 -1.82 12.91
CA LEU A 148 -20.02 -3.25 13.00
C LEU A 148 -20.51 -4.03 11.77
N ALA A 149 -21.66 -3.63 11.21
CA ALA A 149 -22.19 -4.24 9.99
C ALA A 149 -21.27 -4.01 8.77
N ASP A 150 -20.64 -2.84 8.67
CA ASP A 150 -19.68 -2.52 7.62
C ASP A 150 -18.40 -3.35 7.79
N TYR A 151 -17.91 -3.44 9.04
CA TYR A 151 -16.70 -4.19 9.36
C TYR A 151 -16.84 -5.68 9.09
N LEU A 152 -18.01 -6.25 9.36
CA LEU A 152 -18.31 -7.68 9.20
C LEU A 152 -19.16 -7.98 7.95
N ALA A 153 -19.18 -7.06 6.99
CA ALA A 153 -19.98 -7.20 5.78
C ALA A 153 -19.57 -8.44 4.95
N PHE A 154 -18.29 -8.74 4.90
CA PHE A 154 -17.75 -9.91 4.19
C PHE A 154 -18.21 -11.22 4.84
N GLU A 155 -18.02 -11.37 6.14
CA GLU A 155 -18.41 -12.55 6.91
C GLU A 155 -19.93 -12.74 6.93
N SER A 156 -20.67 -11.64 7.02
CA SER A 156 -22.14 -11.66 6.97
C SER A 156 -22.65 -12.08 5.59
N TRP A 157 -21.99 -11.66 4.51
CA TRP A 157 -22.31 -12.09 3.16
C TRP A 157 -22.05 -13.58 2.96
N LEU A 158 -20.88 -14.09 3.36
CA LEU A 158 -20.56 -15.52 3.27
C LEU A 158 -21.62 -16.39 3.94
N THR A 159 -22.03 -16.00 5.15
CA THR A 159 -22.98 -16.81 5.95
C THR A 159 -24.43 -16.69 5.47
N ALA A 160 -24.84 -15.54 4.96
CA ALA A 160 -26.23 -15.33 4.51
C ALA A 160 -26.49 -15.84 3.09
N ALA A 161 -25.51 -15.73 2.21
CA ALA A 161 -25.68 -16.01 0.78
C ALA A 161 -25.23 -17.41 0.38
N ALA A 162 -24.37 -18.11 1.18
CA ALA A 162 -23.71 -19.35 0.80
C ALA A 162 -23.23 -19.29 -0.69
N PRO A 163 -22.33 -18.33 -0.99
CA PRO A 163 -22.07 -17.90 -2.36
C PRO A 163 -21.49 -19.02 -3.21
N GLN A 164 -21.88 -19.09 -4.48
CA GLN A 164 -21.30 -20.01 -5.44
C GLN A 164 -19.99 -19.44 -6.02
N VAL A 165 -19.20 -20.32 -6.65
CA VAL A 165 -18.00 -19.95 -7.41
C VAL A 165 -18.34 -18.83 -8.42
N ASP A 166 -17.41 -17.92 -8.63
CA ASP A 166 -17.51 -16.69 -9.44
C ASP A 166 -18.45 -15.61 -8.87
N THR A 167 -19.09 -15.84 -7.71
CA THR A 167 -19.88 -14.79 -7.07
C THR A 167 -18.96 -13.69 -6.54
N VAL A 168 -19.30 -12.43 -6.84
CA VAL A 168 -18.57 -11.24 -6.41
C VAL A 168 -19.39 -10.45 -5.42
N THR A 169 -18.76 -9.99 -4.36
CA THR A 169 -19.33 -9.02 -3.42
C THR A 169 -18.46 -7.76 -3.31
N THR A 170 -19.05 -6.69 -2.84
CA THR A 170 -18.35 -5.44 -2.53
C THR A 170 -18.64 -5.07 -1.08
N VAL A 171 -17.58 -4.86 -0.31
CA VAL A 171 -17.68 -4.58 1.12
C VAL A 171 -16.99 -3.28 1.51
N PRO A 172 -17.60 -2.47 2.39
CA PRO A 172 -16.96 -1.27 2.92
C PRO A 172 -15.79 -1.67 3.82
N THR A 173 -14.62 -1.10 3.60
CA THR A 173 -13.40 -1.38 4.35
C THR A 173 -12.78 -0.08 4.83
N LEU A 174 -12.48 0.03 6.12
CA LEU A 174 -11.75 1.16 6.66
C LEU A 174 -10.30 1.12 6.19
N ASP A 175 -9.90 2.10 5.39
CA ASP A 175 -8.55 2.27 4.87
C ASP A 175 -7.81 3.32 5.73
N PHE A 176 -6.92 2.84 6.58
CA PHE A 176 -6.13 3.69 7.46
C PHE A 176 -5.12 4.57 6.69
N SER A 177 -4.65 4.11 5.53
CA SER A 177 -3.68 4.87 4.73
C SER A 177 -4.33 6.06 4.03
N ARG A 178 -5.58 5.92 3.60
CA ARG A 178 -6.38 6.95 2.93
C ARG A 178 -7.28 7.74 3.89
N LEU A 179 -7.30 7.37 5.17
CA LEU A 179 -8.16 7.97 6.19
C LEU A 179 -9.66 7.96 5.83
N THR A 180 -10.11 6.94 5.13
CA THR A 180 -11.48 6.86 4.61
C THR A 180 -11.99 5.43 4.53
N VAL A 181 -13.28 5.29 4.21
CA VAL A 181 -13.89 3.99 3.90
C VAL A 181 -13.86 3.79 2.39
N VAL A 182 -13.26 2.68 1.96
CA VAL A 182 -13.17 2.27 0.55
C VAL A 182 -14.03 1.04 0.30
N GLN A 183 -14.37 0.79 -0.96
CA GLN A 183 -15.10 -0.41 -1.37
C GLN A 183 -14.12 -1.46 -1.90
N LYS A 184 -13.97 -2.58 -1.19
CA LYS A 184 -13.19 -3.73 -1.64
C LYS A 184 -14.09 -4.79 -2.26
N LYS A 185 -13.62 -5.41 -3.36
CA LYS A 185 -14.33 -6.47 -4.06
C LYS A 185 -13.68 -7.81 -3.75
N TYR A 186 -14.51 -8.79 -3.41
CA TYR A 186 -14.09 -10.17 -3.21
C TYR A 186 -14.86 -11.08 -4.15
N ARG A 187 -14.19 -12.13 -4.63
CA ARG A 187 -14.75 -13.15 -5.49
C ARG A 187 -14.51 -14.52 -4.87
N VAL A 188 -15.49 -15.40 -4.93
CA VAL A 188 -15.31 -16.83 -4.64
C VAL A 188 -14.65 -17.49 -5.83
N ASP A 189 -13.42 -17.94 -5.68
CA ASP A 189 -12.65 -18.60 -6.75
C ASP A 189 -12.87 -20.10 -6.77
N ASP A 190 -13.12 -20.72 -5.61
CA ASP A 190 -13.36 -22.16 -5.49
C ASP A 190 -14.19 -22.48 -4.25
N HIS A 191 -14.87 -23.64 -4.27
CA HIS A 191 -15.52 -24.26 -3.13
C HIS A 191 -15.28 -25.77 -3.21
N ASN A 192 -14.55 -26.32 -2.27
CA ASN A 192 -14.11 -27.69 -2.23
C ASN A 192 -14.32 -28.32 -0.84
N GLU A 193 -13.87 -29.54 -0.62
CA GLU A 193 -14.04 -30.29 0.63
C GLU A 193 -13.40 -29.59 1.85
N THR A 194 -12.48 -28.64 1.67
CA THR A 194 -11.86 -27.86 2.75
C THR A 194 -12.58 -26.55 3.05
N GLY A 195 -13.55 -26.16 2.21
CA GLY A 195 -14.35 -24.94 2.30
C GLY A 195 -14.15 -24.00 1.11
N TYR A 196 -14.13 -22.69 1.35
CA TYR A 196 -14.15 -21.66 0.32
C TYR A 196 -12.77 -21.09 0.05
N VAL A 197 -12.46 -20.84 -1.22
CA VAL A 197 -11.33 -20.00 -1.65
C VAL A 197 -11.87 -18.67 -2.14
N VAL A 198 -11.46 -17.59 -1.50
CA VAL A 198 -11.90 -16.23 -1.83
C VAL A 198 -10.70 -15.36 -2.16
N ALA A 199 -10.75 -14.67 -3.28
CA ALA A 199 -9.73 -13.72 -3.67
C ALA A 199 -10.24 -12.27 -3.62
N ASN A 200 -9.33 -11.35 -3.34
CA ASN A 200 -9.60 -9.94 -3.62
C ASN A 200 -9.64 -9.74 -5.13
N ALA A 201 -10.75 -9.24 -5.64
CA ALA A 201 -10.96 -9.03 -7.09
C ALA A 201 -10.26 -7.77 -7.63
N ALA A 202 -9.48 -7.04 -6.81
CA ALA A 202 -8.70 -5.90 -7.26
C ALA A 202 -7.37 -6.36 -7.87
N PRO A 203 -6.92 -5.76 -9.00
CA PRO A 203 -5.68 -6.18 -9.67
C PRO A 203 -4.40 -5.98 -8.85
N ILE A 204 -4.46 -5.14 -7.81
CA ILE A 204 -3.29 -4.68 -7.04
C ILE A 204 -3.15 -5.41 -5.71
N ASP A 205 -4.20 -6.08 -5.22
CA ASP A 205 -4.21 -6.74 -3.90
C ASP A 205 -4.46 -8.23 -4.12
N SER A 206 -3.39 -8.99 -4.35
CA SER A 206 -3.45 -10.44 -4.61
C SER A 206 -3.62 -11.24 -3.30
N THR A 207 -4.58 -10.86 -2.47
CA THR A 207 -4.91 -11.62 -1.26
C THR A 207 -5.85 -12.76 -1.62
N ILE A 208 -5.44 -14.00 -1.29
CA ILE A 208 -6.26 -15.21 -1.41
C ILE A 208 -6.51 -15.72 0.02
N ILE A 209 -7.74 -16.04 0.33
CA ILE A 209 -8.17 -16.51 1.65
C ILE A 209 -8.80 -17.89 1.48
N GLN A 210 -8.21 -18.91 2.10
CA GLN A 210 -8.83 -20.20 2.28
C GLN A 210 -9.63 -20.20 3.57
N LEU A 211 -10.92 -20.43 3.48
CA LEU A 211 -11.85 -20.52 4.61
C LEU A 211 -12.28 -21.99 4.80
N ASN A 212 -12.50 -22.41 6.03
CA ASN A 212 -13.18 -23.69 6.27
C ASN A 212 -14.70 -23.57 6.07
N GLU A 213 -15.43 -24.66 6.24
CA GLU A 213 -16.89 -24.70 6.13
C GLU A 213 -17.64 -23.77 7.10
N ASP A 214 -17.01 -23.40 8.21
CA ASP A 214 -17.52 -22.43 9.17
C ASP A 214 -17.15 -20.97 8.81
N PHE A 215 -16.59 -20.76 7.62
CA PHE A 215 -16.07 -19.45 7.12
C PHE A 215 -14.97 -18.85 7.98
N VAL A 216 -14.22 -19.67 8.70
CA VAL A 216 -13.04 -19.23 9.45
C VAL A 216 -11.80 -19.34 8.55
N PRO A 217 -10.97 -18.26 8.46
CA PRO A 217 -9.72 -18.34 7.71
C PRO A 217 -8.78 -19.39 8.28
N ILE A 218 -8.32 -20.31 7.43
CA ILE A 218 -7.33 -21.34 7.76
C ILE A 218 -5.98 -21.08 7.10
N GLU A 219 -5.98 -20.47 5.92
CA GLU A 219 -4.79 -20.06 5.20
C GLU A 219 -5.07 -18.72 4.47
N LEU A 220 -4.09 -17.83 4.47
CA LEU A 220 -4.13 -16.59 3.68
C LEU A 220 -2.81 -16.48 2.92
N SER A 221 -2.90 -16.19 1.62
CA SER A 221 -1.74 -15.78 0.84
C SER A 221 -1.86 -14.30 0.54
N MET A 222 -0.86 -13.52 0.94
CA MET A 222 -0.83 -12.07 0.74
C MET A 222 0.31 -11.68 -0.18
N ALA A 223 -0.02 -10.88 -1.19
CA ALA A 223 0.92 -10.38 -2.20
C ALA A 223 1.69 -11.50 -2.93
N GLY A 224 1.17 -12.75 -2.92
CA GLY A 224 1.82 -13.92 -3.52
C GLY A 224 3.15 -14.33 -2.87
N ILE A 225 3.41 -13.88 -1.62
CA ILE A 225 4.71 -14.06 -0.97
C ILE A 225 4.59 -14.52 0.47
N PHE A 226 3.68 -13.93 1.21
CA PHE A 226 3.42 -14.32 2.58
C PHE A 226 2.29 -15.33 2.63
N ASP A 227 2.55 -16.47 3.22
CA ASP A 227 1.53 -17.46 3.55
C ASP A 227 1.32 -17.46 5.06
N LEU A 228 0.08 -17.26 5.47
CA LEU A 228 -0.35 -17.28 6.85
C LEU A 228 -1.15 -18.55 7.06
N LYS A 229 -0.70 -19.43 7.97
CA LYS A 229 -1.34 -20.72 8.24
C LYS A 229 -1.85 -20.76 9.68
N SER A 230 -3.11 -21.13 9.85
CA SER A 230 -3.72 -21.32 11.17
C SER A 230 -2.90 -22.26 12.03
N SER A 231 -2.65 -21.91 13.28
CA SER A 231 -1.79 -22.68 14.16
C SER A 231 -2.13 -22.48 15.64
N SER A 232 -1.46 -23.22 16.52
CA SER A 232 -1.50 -22.95 17.94
C SER A 232 -0.66 -21.70 18.29
N ARG A 233 -0.96 -21.06 19.41
CA ARG A 233 -0.18 -19.96 19.97
C ARG A 233 1.30 -20.33 20.13
N SER A 234 1.57 -21.54 20.66
CA SER A 234 2.94 -22.00 20.87
C SER A 234 3.71 -22.13 19.55
N ALA A 235 3.10 -22.70 18.51
CA ALA A 235 3.73 -22.83 17.19
C ALA A 235 3.95 -21.45 16.53
N ALA A 236 2.98 -20.55 16.61
CA ALA A 236 3.11 -19.20 16.07
C ALA A 236 4.24 -18.40 16.71
N LEU A 237 4.45 -18.58 18.01
CA LEU A 237 5.49 -17.89 18.78
C LEU A 237 6.86 -18.60 18.80
N THR A 238 6.98 -19.77 18.16
CA THR A 238 8.26 -20.48 18.06
C THR A 238 9.31 -19.64 17.33
N GLN A 239 10.58 -19.91 17.60
CA GLN A 239 11.72 -19.17 17.06
C GLN A 239 11.64 -19.02 15.55
N ARG A 240 11.89 -17.81 15.06
CA ARG A 240 11.74 -17.39 13.69
C ARG A 240 13.10 -17.25 13.03
N SER A 241 13.17 -17.63 11.77
CA SER A 241 14.26 -17.21 10.91
C SER A 241 14.01 -15.74 10.54
N SER A 242 15.04 -14.90 10.65
CA SER A 242 15.01 -13.61 9.98
C SER A 242 15.50 -13.79 8.55
N LEU A 243 14.96 -13.03 7.64
CA LEU A 243 15.53 -12.93 6.30
C LEU A 243 16.94 -12.36 6.43
N GLY A 244 17.92 -12.94 5.74
CA GLY A 244 19.25 -12.34 5.65
C GLY A 244 19.11 -10.98 4.94
N SER A 245 19.91 -10.00 5.31
CA SER A 245 20.06 -8.79 4.52
C SER A 245 20.81 -9.14 3.24
N ALA A 246 20.08 -9.55 2.20
CA ALA A 246 20.67 -9.62 0.89
C ALA A 246 20.75 -8.19 0.35
N SER A 247 21.93 -7.73 0.01
CA SER A 247 22.11 -6.53 -0.79
C SER A 247 21.59 -6.85 -2.19
N TYR A 248 20.44 -6.27 -2.54
CA TYR A 248 19.79 -6.63 -3.80
C TYR A 248 20.37 -5.82 -4.93
N TYR A 249 21.32 -6.44 -5.57
CA TYR A 249 21.79 -6.02 -6.87
C TYR A 249 21.40 -7.10 -7.88
N VAL A 250 20.72 -6.69 -8.93
CA VAL A 250 20.48 -7.53 -10.09
C VAL A 250 21.69 -7.38 -11.01
N PRO A 251 22.54 -8.41 -11.15
CA PRO A 251 23.72 -8.31 -11.98
C PRO A 251 23.35 -8.18 -13.45
N ILE A 252 24.18 -7.44 -14.19
CA ILE A 252 24.14 -7.35 -15.64
C ILE A 252 25.51 -7.74 -16.19
N ASP A 253 25.53 -8.41 -17.33
CA ASP A 253 26.74 -9.01 -17.91
C ASP A 253 27.73 -8.00 -18.55
N ALA A 254 27.30 -6.76 -18.78
CA ALA A 254 28.13 -5.71 -19.35
C ALA A 254 27.88 -4.35 -18.68
N PRO A 255 28.91 -3.50 -18.53
CA PRO A 255 28.73 -2.15 -18.04
C PRO A 255 27.97 -1.29 -19.07
N LEU A 256 27.05 -0.47 -18.57
CA LEU A 256 26.32 0.51 -19.36
C LEU A 256 27.03 1.86 -19.25
N TYR A 257 27.89 2.15 -20.21
CA TYR A 257 28.62 3.42 -20.26
C TYR A 257 27.66 4.56 -20.62
N ASP A 258 27.91 5.74 -20.05
CA ASP A 258 27.05 6.92 -20.24
C ASP A 258 25.54 6.61 -20.10
N HIS A 259 25.19 5.83 -19.06
CA HIS A 259 23.86 5.25 -18.88
C HIS A 259 22.75 6.31 -18.82
N THR A 260 23.03 7.51 -18.33
CA THR A 260 22.07 8.62 -18.29
C THR A 260 21.66 9.13 -19.67
N ASN A 261 22.44 8.77 -20.71
CA ASN A 261 22.20 9.12 -22.11
C ASN A 261 21.64 7.96 -22.94
N ILE A 262 21.30 6.84 -22.29
CA ILE A 262 20.68 5.70 -22.98
C ILE A 262 19.22 6.01 -23.28
N LYS A 263 18.90 6.04 -24.57
CA LYS A 263 17.56 6.25 -25.09
C LYS A 263 16.72 4.96 -25.10
N ARG A 264 17.35 3.83 -25.44
CA ARG A 264 16.72 2.51 -25.50
C ARG A 264 17.70 1.44 -25.03
N LEU A 265 17.21 0.54 -24.20
CA LEU A 265 17.95 -0.62 -23.69
C LEU A 265 17.11 -1.87 -23.92
N VAL A 266 17.69 -2.91 -24.49
CA VAL A 266 17.08 -4.23 -24.60
C VAL A 266 17.93 -5.23 -23.85
N VAL A 267 17.30 -5.93 -22.91
CA VAL A 267 17.98 -6.96 -22.11
C VAL A 267 17.23 -8.29 -22.20
N GLU A 268 17.98 -9.36 -22.18
CA GLU A 268 17.46 -10.68 -21.84
C GLU A 268 17.29 -10.78 -20.32
N VAL A 269 16.21 -11.41 -19.89
CA VAL A 269 15.86 -11.60 -18.47
C VAL A 269 15.97 -13.08 -18.12
N SER A 270 16.96 -13.44 -17.34
CA SER A 270 17.11 -14.76 -16.74
C SER A 270 16.57 -14.74 -15.30
N SER A 271 15.61 -15.61 -15.01
CA SER A 271 14.97 -15.66 -13.69
C SER A 271 14.37 -17.05 -13.41
N ASN A 272 14.30 -17.44 -12.13
CA ASN A 272 13.53 -18.61 -11.66
C ASN A 272 12.02 -18.34 -11.56
N THR A 273 11.59 -17.10 -11.78
CA THR A 273 10.19 -16.66 -11.86
C THR A 273 9.91 -16.16 -13.27
N ARG A 274 8.69 -16.31 -13.78
CA ARG A 274 8.31 -15.77 -15.09
C ARG A 274 8.50 -14.25 -15.12
N ALA A 275 9.24 -13.76 -16.11
CA ALA A 275 9.62 -12.36 -16.19
C ALA A 275 8.41 -11.41 -16.36
N ASP A 276 7.31 -11.85 -16.97
CA ASP A 276 6.08 -11.05 -17.11
C ASP A 276 5.34 -10.82 -15.77
N ARG A 277 5.65 -11.60 -14.73
CA ARG A 277 5.18 -11.33 -13.38
C ARG A 277 5.99 -10.26 -12.66
N LEU A 278 7.25 -10.10 -13.05
CA LEU A 278 8.15 -9.09 -12.49
C LEU A 278 8.11 -7.78 -13.29
N PHE A 279 7.92 -7.88 -14.59
CA PHE A 279 7.96 -6.73 -15.49
C PHE A 279 6.83 -6.80 -16.51
N ALA A 280 5.88 -5.89 -16.43
CA ALA A 280 4.73 -5.83 -17.34
C ALA A 280 5.12 -5.68 -18.84
N ALA A 281 6.30 -5.11 -19.09
CA ALA A 281 6.84 -4.93 -20.43
C ALA A 281 7.63 -6.15 -20.96
N ALA A 282 7.87 -7.18 -20.15
CA ALA A 282 8.59 -8.39 -20.58
C ALA A 282 7.80 -9.15 -21.65
N ARG A 283 8.49 -9.67 -22.64
CA ARG A 283 7.94 -10.46 -23.74
C ARG A 283 8.76 -11.73 -23.89
N GLN A 284 8.08 -12.85 -24.16
CA GLN A 284 8.74 -14.13 -24.41
C GLN A 284 8.74 -14.43 -25.91
N GLN A 285 9.89 -14.79 -26.44
CA GLN A 285 10.08 -15.25 -27.81
C GLN A 285 11.10 -16.39 -27.82
N ASN A 286 10.77 -17.53 -28.42
CA ASN A 286 11.64 -18.72 -28.48
C ASN A 286 12.24 -19.10 -27.12
N ASP A 287 11.39 -19.16 -26.07
CA ASP A 287 11.74 -19.46 -24.67
C ASP A 287 12.69 -18.46 -23.99
N VAL A 288 13.03 -17.36 -24.65
CA VAL A 288 13.82 -16.26 -24.08
C VAL A 288 12.91 -15.11 -23.67
N TRP A 289 13.06 -14.65 -22.44
CA TRP A 289 12.41 -13.45 -21.98
C TRP A 289 13.23 -12.21 -22.29
N THR A 290 12.64 -11.23 -22.94
CA THR A 290 13.26 -9.95 -23.25
C THR A 290 12.49 -8.80 -22.65
N LEU A 291 13.21 -7.77 -22.23
CA LEU A 291 12.66 -6.53 -21.73
C LEU A 291 13.22 -5.37 -22.57
N THR A 292 12.34 -4.63 -23.21
CA THR A 292 12.67 -3.42 -23.96
C THR A 292 12.29 -2.20 -23.15
N LEU A 293 13.26 -1.36 -22.85
CA LEU A 293 13.15 -0.16 -22.04
C LEU A 293 13.42 1.07 -22.92
N SER A 294 12.74 2.16 -22.63
CA SER A 294 12.90 3.43 -23.34
C SER A 294 12.99 4.57 -22.36
N ALA A 295 13.85 5.52 -22.64
CA ALA A 295 13.95 6.74 -21.87
C ALA A 295 12.62 7.50 -21.89
N ASN A 296 12.22 8.02 -20.73
CA ASN A 296 10.98 8.80 -20.54
C ASN A 296 9.77 8.17 -21.25
N PRO A 297 9.35 6.95 -20.87
CA PRO A 297 8.19 6.32 -21.48
C PRO A 297 6.95 7.17 -21.17
N LEU A 298 6.40 7.78 -22.22
CA LEU A 298 5.16 8.55 -22.11
C LEU A 298 3.99 7.59 -22.18
N SER A 299 3.03 7.79 -21.28
CA SER A 299 1.77 7.04 -21.29
C SER A 299 0.57 7.98 -21.16
N HIS A 300 -0.60 7.48 -21.50
CA HIS A 300 -1.83 8.25 -21.35
C HIS A 300 -1.98 8.73 -19.90
N GLY A 301 -2.39 9.98 -19.75
CA GLY A 301 -2.56 10.63 -18.46
C GLY A 301 -3.54 9.91 -17.51
N PRO A 302 -3.59 10.31 -16.27
CA PRO A 302 -4.46 9.71 -15.27
C PRO A 302 -5.93 9.90 -15.66
N ARG A 303 -6.76 8.97 -15.21
CA ARG A 303 -8.21 9.21 -15.18
C ARG A 303 -8.48 10.42 -14.29
N GLU A 304 -9.52 11.19 -14.60
CA GLU A 304 -9.91 12.34 -13.79
C GLU A 304 -9.99 12.00 -12.30
N GLY A 305 -9.33 12.80 -11.46
CA GLY A 305 -9.28 12.66 -10.01
C GLY A 305 -8.29 11.63 -9.47
N THR A 306 -7.55 10.89 -10.30
CA THR A 306 -6.53 9.95 -9.82
C THR A 306 -5.14 10.59 -9.75
N GLY A 307 -4.33 10.17 -8.77
CA GLY A 307 -2.96 10.67 -8.59
C GLY A 307 -2.87 11.98 -7.82
N LEU A 308 -3.98 12.43 -7.20
CA LEU A 308 -4.05 13.61 -6.33
C LEU A 308 -4.43 13.25 -4.89
N GLU A 309 -4.65 11.97 -4.63
CA GLU A 309 -5.20 11.49 -3.36
C GLU A 309 -4.26 11.82 -2.21
N GLU A 310 -4.85 12.36 -1.14
CA GLU A 310 -4.18 12.45 0.13
C GLU A 310 -4.14 11.09 0.81
N THR A 311 -2.99 10.74 1.35
CA THR A 311 -2.82 9.51 2.12
C THR A 311 -1.92 9.76 3.32
N LEU A 312 -1.85 8.78 4.20
CA LEU A 312 -0.89 8.80 5.31
C LEU A 312 0.56 9.01 4.81
N TYR A 313 0.91 8.48 3.64
CA TYR A 313 2.24 8.61 3.02
C TYR A 313 2.43 9.95 2.31
N PHE A 314 1.35 10.55 1.80
CA PHE A 314 1.35 11.80 1.04
C PHE A 314 0.44 12.84 1.70
N PRO A 315 0.91 13.54 2.76
CA PRO A 315 0.11 14.44 3.59
C PRO A 315 -0.09 15.80 2.89
N THR A 316 -0.86 15.82 1.81
CA THR A 316 -1.07 17.01 0.97
C THR A 316 -1.81 18.14 1.67
N ALA A 317 -2.66 17.87 2.68
CA ALA A 317 -3.37 18.91 3.44
C ALA A 317 -2.50 19.62 4.50
N SER A 318 -1.28 19.16 4.75
CA SER A 318 -0.39 19.77 5.74
C SER A 318 -0.03 21.21 5.36
N LYS A 319 -0.25 22.17 6.27
CA LYS A 319 0.09 23.58 6.06
C LYS A 319 1.59 23.79 5.75
N ARG A 320 2.45 22.94 6.32
CA ARG A 320 3.89 22.97 6.07
C ARG A 320 4.19 22.56 4.63
N VAL A 321 3.53 21.49 4.13
CA VAL A 321 3.64 21.03 2.77
C VAL A 321 3.14 22.08 1.78
N HIS A 322 1.97 22.68 2.03
CA HIS A 322 1.44 23.76 1.18
C HIS A 322 2.38 24.97 1.05
N ARG A 323 3.05 25.35 2.14
CA ARG A 323 4.03 26.44 2.10
C ARG A 323 5.23 26.05 1.24
N LEU A 324 5.77 24.87 1.47
CA LEU A 324 6.94 24.37 0.74
C LEU A 324 6.65 24.17 -0.75
N ALA A 325 5.48 23.66 -1.10
CA ALA A 325 5.06 23.47 -2.48
C ALA A 325 5.02 24.79 -3.26
N ARG A 326 4.51 25.86 -2.63
CA ARG A 326 4.51 27.19 -3.25
C ARG A 326 5.92 27.79 -3.38
N GLU A 327 6.78 27.56 -2.38
CA GLU A 327 8.18 27.97 -2.43
C GLU A 327 8.91 27.30 -3.58
N ALA A 328 8.70 25.99 -3.76
CA ALA A 328 9.34 25.17 -4.79
C ALA A 328 9.08 25.64 -6.24
N ILE A 329 7.92 26.25 -6.50
CA ILE A 329 7.54 26.73 -7.84
C ILE A 329 7.53 28.24 -8.00
N THR A 330 8.21 28.96 -7.10
CA THR A 330 8.25 30.42 -7.15
C THR A 330 8.80 30.90 -8.49
N GLY A 331 8.01 31.72 -9.21
CA GLY A 331 8.34 32.20 -10.54
C GLY A 331 7.96 31.31 -11.72
N SER A 332 7.46 30.09 -11.46
CA SER A 332 7.01 29.18 -12.51
C SER A 332 5.56 29.48 -12.91
N ILE A 333 5.30 29.57 -14.23
CA ILE A 333 3.99 29.90 -14.80
C ILE A 333 3.34 28.64 -15.41
N THR A 334 4.09 27.93 -16.24
CA THR A 334 3.62 26.74 -16.95
C THR A 334 3.83 25.48 -16.12
N ASP A 335 3.06 24.41 -16.39
CA ASP A 335 3.25 23.12 -15.70
C ASP A 335 4.62 22.50 -16.00
N THR A 336 5.20 22.74 -17.15
CA THR A 336 6.57 22.32 -17.47
C THR A 336 7.61 23.06 -16.62
N GLU A 337 7.45 24.37 -16.42
CA GLU A 337 8.32 25.15 -15.53
C GLU A 337 8.17 24.70 -14.09
N LYS A 338 6.93 24.45 -13.62
CA LYS A 338 6.67 23.89 -12.27
C LYS A 338 7.35 22.54 -12.09
N LEU A 339 7.26 21.65 -13.10
CA LEU A 339 7.93 20.36 -13.06
C LEU A 339 9.45 20.52 -12.90
N THR A 340 10.06 21.37 -13.70
CA THR A 340 11.50 21.65 -13.64
C THR A 340 11.91 22.19 -12.28
N SER A 341 11.20 23.22 -11.82
CA SER A 341 11.49 23.86 -10.53
C SER A 341 11.29 22.87 -9.37
N LEU A 342 10.22 22.08 -9.39
CA LEU A 342 9.91 21.12 -8.33
C LEU A 342 10.97 20.00 -8.26
N THR A 343 11.38 19.43 -9.41
CA THR A 343 12.41 18.39 -9.47
C THR A 343 13.73 18.91 -8.88
N SER A 344 14.19 20.06 -9.34
CA SER A 344 15.42 20.68 -8.83
C SER A 344 15.29 21.10 -7.37
N PHE A 345 14.11 21.58 -6.95
CA PHE A 345 13.87 21.94 -5.56
C PHE A 345 14.02 20.75 -4.63
N VAL A 346 13.37 19.62 -4.92
CA VAL A 346 13.43 18.41 -4.09
C VAL A 346 14.86 17.87 -4.04
N HIS A 347 15.55 17.84 -5.19
CA HIS A 347 16.96 17.44 -5.29
C HIS A 347 17.84 18.25 -4.33
N ASN A 348 17.66 19.56 -4.28
CA ASN A 348 18.48 20.44 -3.46
C ASN A 348 18.00 20.56 -2.00
N TYR A 349 16.74 20.17 -1.71
CA TYR A 349 16.16 20.30 -0.39
C TYR A 349 16.59 19.20 0.56
N LEU A 350 16.73 17.97 0.07
CA LEU A 350 17.16 16.81 0.85
C LEU A 350 18.65 16.51 0.58
N SER A 351 19.34 16.05 1.61
CA SER A 351 20.66 15.43 1.49
C SER A 351 20.48 13.91 1.37
N TYR A 352 21.09 13.31 0.35
CA TYR A 352 20.99 11.87 0.13
C TYR A 352 21.77 11.07 1.18
N ASP A 353 21.11 10.14 1.84
CA ASP A 353 21.69 9.18 2.77
C ASP A 353 21.19 7.77 2.42
N PRO A 354 22.04 6.91 1.83
CA PRO A 354 21.64 5.55 1.42
C PRO A 354 21.33 4.62 2.60
N ASN A 355 21.66 5.02 3.83
CA ASN A 355 21.33 4.30 5.04
C ASN A 355 20.14 4.91 5.77
N SER A 356 19.50 5.92 5.18
CA SER A 356 18.27 6.48 5.72
C SER A 356 17.19 5.40 5.71
N GLU A 357 16.46 5.34 6.81
CA GLU A 357 15.27 4.50 6.85
C GLU A 357 14.07 5.29 6.34
N PRO A 358 13.03 4.60 5.85
CA PRO A 358 11.79 5.25 5.49
C PRO A 358 11.21 6.02 6.68
N ILE A 359 11.44 7.32 6.73
CA ILE A 359 11.00 8.22 7.81
C ILE A 359 9.73 8.98 7.45
N GLY A 360 9.28 8.88 6.21
CA GLY A 360 8.11 9.58 5.68
C GLY A 360 8.30 11.09 5.50
N VAL A 361 7.43 11.67 4.68
CA VAL A 361 7.57 13.05 4.17
C VAL A 361 7.68 14.10 5.28
N LEU A 362 6.84 14.05 6.31
CA LEU A 362 6.84 15.10 7.34
C LEU A 362 8.11 15.09 8.20
N THR A 363 8.67 13.92 8.46
CA THR A 363 9.91 13.75 9.20
C THR A 363 11.11 14.16 8.33
N SER A 364 11.14 13.74 7.05
CA SER A 364 12.19 14.11 6.10
C SER A 364 12.26 15.63 5.87
N LEU A 365 11.10 16.31 5.85
CA LEU A 365 11.04 17.78 5.84
C LEU A 365 11.76 18.43 7.03
N GLY A 366 11.75 17.79 8.19
CA GLY A 366 12.42 18.27 9.40
C GLY A 366 13.92 18.00 9.38
N ARG A 367 14.29 16.80 9.02
CA ARG A 367 15.67 16.32 9.02
C ARG A 367 16.46 16.77 7.80
N ARG A 368 15.79 17.05 6.69
CA ARG A 368 16.38 17.38 5.38
C ARG A 368 17.34 16.31 4.86
N THR A 369 17.03 15.04 5.16
CA THR A 369 17.79 13.88 4.71
C THR A 369 16.84 12.76 4.35
N GLY A 370 17.27 11.86 3.49
CA GLY A 370 16.52 10.68 3.08
C GLY A 370 17.24 9.90 1.99
N ASP A 371 16.74 8.71 1.69
CA ASP A 371 17.13 7.94 0.51
C ASP A 371 16.23 8.28 -0.71
N CYS A 372 16.31 7.50 -1.77
CA CYS A 372 15.49 7.71 -2.96
C CYS A 372 13.98 7.69 -2.68
N THR A 373 13.53 6.96 -1.65
CA THR A 373 12.12 6.90 -1.28
C THR A 373 11.62 8.24 -0.77
N GLU A 374 12.37 8.89 0.15
CA GLU A 374 12.01 10.21 0.67
C GLU A 374 12.03 11.29 -0.40
N PHE A 375 12.99 11.24 -1.33
CA PHE A 375 13.01 12.16 -2.47
C PHE A 375 11.75 11.99 -3.33
N ALA A 376 11.41 10.75 -3.70
CA ALA A 376 10.25 10.45 -4.52
C ALA A 376 8.93 10.77 -3.81
N ASP A 377 8.80 10.47 -2.52
CA ASP A 377 7.59 10.72 -1.75
C ASP A 377 7.39 12.21 -1.48
N LEU A 378 8.46 12.97 -1.22
CA LEU A 378 8.41 14.42 -1.09
C LEU A 378 7.96 15.05 -2.42
N PHE A 379 8.56 14.63 -3.54
CA PHE A 379 8.15 15.12 -4.86
C PHE A 379 6.67 14.84 -5.12
N THR A 380 6.20 13.58 -4.94
CA THR A 380 4.80 13.21 -5.10
C THR A 380 3.88 14.07 -4.23
N THR A 381 4.25 14.28 -2.97
CA THR A 381 3.43 15.09 -2.04
C THR A 381 3.33 16.54 -2.49
N LEU A 382 4.44 17.16 -2.87
CA LEU A 382 4.46 18.55 -3.33
C LEU A 382 3.73 18.71 -4.66
N ALA A 383 3.93 17.79 -5.63
CA ALA A 383 3.23 17.79 -6.92
C ALA A 383 1.71 17.70 -6.74
N ARG A 384 1.23 16.74 -5.93
CA ARG A 384 -0.20 16.59 -5.61
C ARG A 384 -0.77 17.85 -4.95
N THR A 385 -0.04 18.45 -4.04
CA THR A 385 -0.44 19.71 -3.36
C THR A 385 -0.59 20.87 -4.35
N LEU A 386 0.18 20.84 -5.44
CA LEU A 386 0.10 21.82 -6.55
C LEU A 386 -0.97 21.46 -7.59
N GLY A 387 -1.75 20.39 -7.38
CA GLY A 387 -2.75 19.92 -8.34
C GLY A 387 -2.17 19.14 -9.52
N MET A 388 -0.90 18.73 -9.47
CA MET A 388 -0.25 17.91 -10.48
C MET A 388 -0.39 16.44 -10.08
N PRO A 389 -1.17 15.60 -10.80
CA PRO A 389 -1.26 14.18 -10.50
C PRO A 389 0.12 13.54 -10.51
N SER A 390 0.47 12.83 -9.44
CA SER A 390 1.81 12.22 -9.30
C SER A 390 1.75 10.93 -8.51
N ARG A 391 2.71 10.04 -8.78
CA ARG A 391 2.90 8.78 -8.04
C ARG A 391 4.37 8.44 -7.91
N THR A 392 4.74 7.86 -6.79
CA THR A 392 6.04 7.24 -6.56
C THR A 392 6.07 5.89 -7.29
N ILE A 393 7.14 5.64 -8.02
CA ILE A 393 7.42 4.39 -8.70
C ILE A 393 8.56 3.70 -7.96
N ILE A 394 8.38 2.42 -7.65
CA ILE A 394 9.45 1.56 -7.13
C ILE A 394 9.92 0.66 -8.26
N GLY A 395 11.23 0.51 -8.39
CA GLY A 395 11.80 -0.32 -9.44
C GLY A 395 13.29 -0.58 -9.24
N LEU A 396 13.93 -0.85 -10.34
CA LEU A 396 15.37 -1.06 -10.42
C LEU A 396 15.98 0.05 -11.29
N ALA A 397 17.14 0.58 -10.89
CA ALA A 397 17.90 1.50 -11.71
C ALA A 397 19.37 1.10 -11.74
N TYR A 398 20.04 1.37 -12.87
CA TYR A 398 21.43 1.00 -13.05
C TYR A 398 22.35 1.79 -12.12
N THR A 399 23.32 1.10 -11.55
CA THR A 399 24.36 1.69 -10.72
C THR A 399 25.74 1.25 -11.22
N SER A 400 26.60 2.24 -11.49
CA SER A 400 27.99 2.01 -11.89
C SER A 400 28.85 1.78 -10.65
N ARG A 401 28.84 0.57 -10.12
CA ARG A 401 29.75 0.11 -9.05
C ARG A 401 30.90 -0.68 -9.65
N ASP A 402 31.75 -1.24 -8.80
CA ASP A 402 32.86 -2.12 -9.24
C ASP A 402 32.35 -3.28 -10.12
N GLU A 403 31.13 -3.80 -9.79
CA GLU A 403 30.41 -4.74 -10.64
C GLU A 403 29.13 -4.04 -11.16
N PRO A 404 28.87 -4.07 -12.48
CA PRO A 404 27.69 -3.46 -13.07
C PRO A 404 26.42 -4.18 -12.61
N ALA A 405 25.46 -3.43 -12.09
CA ALA A 405 24.23 -4.00 -11.56
C ALA A 405 23.09 -2.99 -11.58
N PHE A 406 21.88 -3.50 -11.42
CA PHE A 406 20.70 -2.71 -11.07
C PHE A 406 20.43 -2.82 -9.58
N ALA A 407 20.14 -1.70 -8.95
CA ALA A 407 19.73 -1.63 -7.53
C ALA A 407 18.28 -1.19 -7.42
N PHE A 408 17.65 -1.48 -6.27
CA PHE A 408 16.36 -0.88 -5.96
C PHE A 408 16.45 0.63 -5.94
N HIS A 409 15.47 1.26 -6.55
CA HIS A 409 15.37 2.70 -6.65
C HIS A 409 13.91 3.16 -6.68
N ALA A 410 13.68 4.39 -6.22
CA ALA A 410 12.40 5.05 -6.26
C ALA A 410 12.51 6.36 -7.04
N TRP A 411 11.53 6.60 -7.92
CA TRP A 411 11.41 7.83 -8.71
C TRP A 411 9.93 8.20 -8.89
N ASN A 412 9.61 9.08 -9.82
CA ASN A 412 8.25 9.59 -9.94
C ASN A 412 7.72 9.49 -11.37
N GLU A 413 6.41 9.31 -11.46
CA GLU A 413 5.63 9.71 -12.62
C GLU A 413 4.71 10.86 -12.22
N VAL A 414 4.65 11.88 -13.06
CA VAL A 414 3.84 13.08 -12.89
C VAL A 414 3.10 13.39 -14.18
N ALA A 415 1.83 13.77 -14.09
CA ALA A 415 1.04 14.13 -15.26
C ALA A 415 1.22 15.62 -15.58
N VAL A 416 1.78 15.89 -16.76
CA VAL A 416 1.94 17.23 -17.32
C VAL A 416 1.19 17.28 -18.65
N ASN A 417 0.31 18.26 -18.83
CA ASN A 417 -0.52 18.39 -20.02
C ASN A 417 -1.30 17.10 -20.38
N GLY A 418 -1.78 16.37 -19.37
CA GLY A 418 -2.57 15.15 -19.56
C GLY A 418 -1.74 13.90 -19.94
N VAL A 419 -0.42 13.93 -19.83
CA VAL A 419 0.47 12.81 -20.14
C VAL A 419 1.36 12.52 -18.95
N TRP A 420 1.49 11.24 -18.59
CA TRP A 420 2.45 10.80 -17.58
C TRP A 420 3.88 10.94 -18.10
N GLN A 421 4.73 11.57 -17.32
CA GLN A 421 6.17 11.72 -17.56
C GLN A 421 6.92 11.18 -16.36
N ALA A 422 7.99 10.44 -16.62
CA ALA A 422 8.86 9.93 -15.57
C ALA A 422 9.98 10.93 -15.28
N VAL A 423 10.18 11.25 -13.99
CA VAL A 423 11.23 12.14 -13.49
C VAL A 423 11.89 11.53 -12.26
N ASP A 424 13.15 11.85 -12.03
CA ASP A 424 13.87 11.39 -10.84
C ASP A 424 14.46 12.58 -10.06
N PRO A 425 13.84 12.98 -8.96
CA PRO A 425 14.34 14.07 -8.12
C PRO A 425 15.60 13.69 -7.34
N THR A 426 15.88 12.40 -7.11
CA THR A 426 17.11 11.96 -6.44
C THR A 426 18.34 12.31 -7.27
N TRP A 427 18.28 12.11 -8.58
CA TRP A 427 19.35 12.38 -9.52
C TRP A 427 19.15 13.66 -10.35
N ASN A 428 18.13 14.46 -10.02
CA ASN A 428 17.74 15.68 -10.73
C ASN A 428 17.49 15.45 -12.23
N GLN A 429 16.87 14.31 -12.57
CA GLN A 429 16.54 13.97 -13.96
C GLN A 429 15.11 14.40 -14.28
N LEU A 430 14.97 15.36 -15.20
CA LEU A 430 13.67 15.77 -15.78
C LEU A 430 13.12 14.78 -16.81
N ARG A 431 13.96 13.86 -17.23
CA ARG A 431 13.68 12.74 -18.10
C ARG A 431 14.49 11.56 -17.60
N VAL A 432 13.82 10.52 -17.14
CA VAL A 432 14.52 9.29 -16.77
C VAL A 432 15.10 8.61 -18.01
N ASP A 433 16.30 8.07 -17.88
CA ASP A 433 16.95 7.28 -18.93
C ASP A 433 16.34 5.87 -19.02
N ALA A 434 16.75 5.10 -20.04
CA ALA A 434 16.22 3.77 -20.28
C ALA A 434 16.71 2.70 -19.28
N THR A 435 17.47 3.07 -18.27
CA THR A 435 17.91 2.13 -17.22
C THR A 435 17.00 2.13 -15.99
N HIS A 436 15.91 2.88 -16.00
CA HIS A 436 14.88 2.82 -14.97
C HIS A 436 13.84 1.75 -15.32
N ILE A 437 13.80 0.66 -14.56
CA ILE A 437 12.93 -0.50 -14.78
C ILE A 437 11.83 -0.53 -13.74
N PRO A 438 10.60 -0.11 -14.04
CA PRO A 438 9.53 -0.11 -13.07
C PRO A 438 9.12 -1.54 -12.71
N LEU A 439 8.94 -1.80 -11.42
CA LEU A 439 8.27 -2.99 -10.92
C LEU A 439 6.75 -2.78 -10.91
N PRO A 440 5.95 -3.85 -10.99
CA PRO A 440 4.52 -3.75 -10.82
C PRO A 440 4.16 -3.07 -9.49
N ASN A 441 3.08 -2.30 -9.48
CA ASN A 441 2.59 -1.61 -8.27
C ASN A 441 2.08 -2.56 -7.18
N ASP A 442 1.97 -3.87 -7.45
CA ASP A 442 1.81 -4.84 -6.40
C ASP A 442 3.14 -4.94 -5.64
N GLN A 443 3.11 -4.80 -4.36
CA GLN A 443 4.30 -4.91 -3.52
C GLN A 443 4.98 -6.29 -3.62
N GLY A 444 4.32 -7.26 -4.27
CA GLY A 444 4.75 -8.62 -4.43
C GLY A 444 6.05 -8.78 -5.20
N ALA A 445 6.18 -8.16 -6.36
CA ALA A 445 7.38 -8.25 -7.19
C ALA A 445 8.60 -7.64 -6.50
N ALA A 446 8.44 -6.45 -5.90
CA ALA A 446 9.50 -5.80 -5.14
C ALA A 446 9.96 -6.67 -3.97
N LEU A 447 9.01 -7.25 -3.23
CA LEU A 447 9.31 -8.05 -2.06
C LEU A 447 9.92 -9.42 -2.43
N GLN A 448 9.52 -10.06 -3.54
CA GLN A 448 10.17 -11.27 -4.06
C GLN A 448 11.64 -11.03 -4.39
N LEU A 449 11.94 -9.90 -4.98
CA LEU A 449 13.32 -9.48 -5.23
C LEU A 449 14.05 -9.17 -3.92
N LEU A 450 13.48 -8.37 -3.02
CA LEU A 450 14.07 -7.99 -1.72
C LEU A 450 14.35 -9.19 -0.81
N THR A 451 13.62 -10.26 -0.94
CA THR A 451 13.78 -11.46 -0.12
C THR A 451 14.70 -12.50 -0.73
N GLY A 452 15.25 -12.26 -1.93
CA GLY A 452 16.07 -13.22 -2.65
C GLY A 452 15.31 -14.46 -3.13
N SER A 453 13.97 -14.41 -3.09
CA SER A 453 13.11 -15.49 -3.58
C SER A 453 13.21 -15.65 -5.10
N THR A 454 13.65 -14.60 -5.77
CA THR A 454 13.84 -14.57 -7.22
C THR A 454 15.31 -14.31 -7.56
N ASN A 455 15.91 -15.26 -8.26
CA ASN A 455 17.22 -15.04 -8.89
C ASN A 455 16.99 -14.30 -10.21
N LEU A 456 17.42 -13.05 -10.30
CA LEU A 456 17.26 -12.22 -11.47
C LEU A 456 18.64 -11.82 -12.01
N ARG A 457 18.81 -11.90 -13.33
CA ARG A 457 20.02 -11.45 -14.05
C ARG A 457 19.60 -10.86 -15.38
N PHE A 458 20.31 -9.83 -15.80
CA PHE A 458 20.16 -9.23 -17.12
C PHE A 458 21.38 -9.50 -18.02
N SER A 459 21.12 -9.71 -19.30
CA SER A 459 22.17 -9.74 -20.35
C SER A 459 21.82 -8.71 -21.41
N VAL A 460 22.78 -7.87 -21.77
CA VAL A 460 22.58 -6.79 -22.74
C VAL A 460 22.44 -7.35 -24.15
N LEU A 461 21.34 -7.04 -24.81
CA LEU A 461 21.11 -7.41 -26.22
C LEU A 461 21.31 -6.23 -27.15
N ASP A 462 20.87 -5.02 -26.78
CA ASP A 462 20.99 -3.83 -27.60
C ASP A 462 20.94 -2.54 -26.75
N VAL A 463 21.70 -1.53 -27.15
CA VAL A 463 21.74 -0.22 -26.49
C VAL A 463 21.74 0.87 -27.59
N ALA A 464 20.83 1.83 -27.46
CA ALA A 464 20.80 3.01 -28.30
C ALA A 464 20.86 4.28 -27.43
N TYR A 465 21.67 5.24 -27.86
CA TYR A 465 21.86 6.54 -27.20
C TYR A 465 21.07 7.65 -27.89
N PHE A 466 20.92 8.78 -27.24
CA PHE A 466 20.32 9.99 -27.81
C PHE A 466 21.20 10.63 -28.87
#